data_e1626f3bca62a6156a8e483907be6946
#
_entry.id   e1626f3bca62a6156a8e483907be6946
#
_cell.length_a   1.000
_cell.length_b   1.000
_cell.length_c   1.000
_cell.angle_alpha   90.00
_cell.angle_beta   90.00
_cell.angle_gamma   90.00
#
_symmetry.space_group_name_H-M   'P 1'
#
loop_
_entity.id
_entity.type
_entity.pdbx_description
1 polymer ?
#
loop_
_entity_poly.entity_id
_entity_poly.type
_entity_poly.pdbx_seq_one_letter_code
_entity_poly.pdbx_strand_id
1 'polypeptide(L)'
;MPSYVMLANWTDQGARQVKDSPKRLDAAKKALVEMGGEFKTLYMTMGDYDLIVIYEAPDDAVAARFSLLLGQMGSVRTRTLKAFPEAAYREIIHSLG
;
A
#
# COMPACT_ATOMS: atom_id res chain seq x y z
N MET A 1 -2.13 -1.94 -14.83
CA MET A 1 -2.20 -0.80 -13.89
C MET A 1 -0.84 -0.60 -13.23
N PRO A 2 -0.47 0.64 -12.92
CA PRO A 2 0.75 0.89 -12.14
C PRO A 2 0.77 0.15 -10.81
N SER A 3 1.96 -0.22 -10.38
CA SER A 3 2.20 -0.95 -9.13
C SER A 3 2.80 -0.04 -8.08
N TYR A 4 2.48 -0.33 -6.83
CA TYR A 4 2.97 0.44 -5.68
C TYR A 4 3.35 -0.49 -4.54
N VAL A 5 4.38 -0.10 -3.80
CA VAL A 5 4.75 -0.75 -2.55
C VAL A 5 4.47 0.25 -1.43
N MET A 6 3.59 -0.11 -0.52
CA MET A 6 3.26 0.70 0.63
C MET A 6 3.90 0.12 1.87
N LEU A 7 4.70 0.94 2.54
CA LEU A 7 5.33 0.61 3.81
C LEU A 7 4.52 1.30 4.90
N ALA A 8 4.04 0.55 5.87
CA ALA A 8 3.15 1.09 6.88
C ALA A 8 3.61 0.77 8.29
N ASN A 9 3.37 1.72 9.18
CA ASN A 9 3.56 1.54 10.62
C ASN A 9 2.26 1.84 11.33
N TRP A 10 1.91 1.05 12.34
CA TRP A 10 0.82 1.41 13.22
C TRP A 10 1.19 2.66 14.01
N THR A 11 0.22 3.55 14.15
CA THR A 11 0.30 4.65 15.11
C THR A 11 0.09 4.09 16.53
N ASP A 12 0.25 4.94 17.55
CA ASP A 12 -0.08 4.52 18.93
C ASP A 12 -1.52 4.01 19.02
N GLN A 13 -2.46 4.69 18.37
CA GLN A 13 -3.85 4.26 18.31
C GLN A 13 -3.97 2.87 17.65
N GLY A 14 -3.34 2.68 16.51
CA GLY A 14 -3.38 1.40 15.79
C GLY A 14 -2.74 0.28 16.57
N ALA A 15 -1.64 0.56 17.26
CA ALA A 15 -0.97 -0.44 18.11
C ALA A 15 -1.83 -0.85 19.29
N ARG A 16 -2.48 0.10 19.95
CA ARG A 16 -3.39 -0.20 21.08
C ARG A 16 -4.60 -1.02 20.62
N GLN A 17 -5.05 -0.83 19.39
CA GLN A 17 -6.21 -1.52 18.82
C GLN A 17 -5.79 -2.55 17.76
N VAL A 18 -4.62 -3.14 17.94
CA VAL A 18 -4.04 -4.04 16.92
C VAL A 18 -4.92 -5.27 16.67
N LYS A 19 -5.69 -5.69 17.65
CA LYS A 19 -6.61 -6.83 17.47
C LYS A 19 -7.67 -6.57 16.42
N ASP A 20 -7.99 -5.30 16.14
CA ASP A 20 -8.95 -4.91 15.11
C ASP A 20 -8.28 -4.70 13.74
N SER A 21 -6.96 -4.85 13.66
CA SER A 21 -6.20 -4.64 12.42
C SER A 21 -6.75 -5.45 11.24
N PRO A 22 -7.12 -6.74 11.38
CA PRO A 22 -7.68 -7.48 10.24
C PRO A 22 -8.96 -6.86 9.69
N LYS A 23 -9.82 -6.30 10.53
CA LYS A 23 -11.05 -5.61 10.06
C LYS A 23 -10.71 -4.35 9.31
N ARG A 24 -9.72 -3.58 9.80
CA ARG A 24 -9.26 -2.37 9.11
C ARG A 24 -8.63 -2.71 7.76
N LEU A 25 -7.92 -3.83 7.70
CA LEU A 25 -7.35 -4.32 6.44
C LEU A 25 -8.45 -4.62 5.43
N ASP A 26 -9.50 -5.33 5.85
CA ASP A 26 -10.61 -5.66 4.97
C ASP A 26 -11.29 -4.38 4.44
N ALA A 27 -11.48 -3.39 5.30
CA ALA A 27 -12.03 -2.08 4.90
C ALA A 27 -11.11 -1.35 3.91
N ALA A 28 -9.80 -1.40 4.13
CA ALA A 28 -8.83 -0.80 3.22
C ALA A 28 -8.85 -1.46 1.84
N LYS A 29 -8.91 -2.79 1.80
CA LYS A 29 -9.02 -3.52 0.53
C LYS A 29 -10.27 -3.11 -0.25
N LYS A 30 -11.40 -3.01 0.45
CA LYS A 30 -12.66 -2.60 -0.15
C LYS A 30 -12.57 -1.18 -0.70
N ALA A 31 -12.00 -0.27 0.07
CA ALA A 31 -11.82 1.13 -0.37
C ALA A 31 -10.98 1.21 -1.63
N LEU A 32 -9.89 0.45 -1.70
CA LEU A 32 -9.02 0.45 -2.88
C LEU A 32 -9.75 -0.11 -4.11
N VAL A 33 -10.51 -1.18 -3.95
CA VAL A 33 -11.33 -1.75 -5.04
C VAL A 33 -12.33 -0.72 -5.54
N GLU A 34 -12.99 0.01 -4.65
CA GLU A 34 -13.94 1.06 -5.02
C GLU A 34 -13.26 2.21 -5.78
N MET A 35 -11.96 2.42 -5.56
CA MET A 35 -11.16 3.40 -6.31
C MET A 35 -10.61 2.83 -7.63
N GLY A 36 -10.91 1.58 -7.96
CA GLY A 36 -10.45 0.93 -9.18
C GLY A 36 -9.13 0.21 -9.06
N GLY A 37 -8.61 0.06 -7.85
CA GLY A 37 -7.35 -0.62 -7.60
C GLY A 37 -7.53 -2.06 -7.14
N GLU A 38 -6.41 -2.70 -6.81
CA GLU A 38 -6.39 -4.11 -6.42
C GLU A 38 -5.22 -4.37 -5.47
N PHE A 39 -5.48 -4.97 -4.31
CA PHE A 39 -4.43 -5.51 -3.45
C PHE A 39 -3.84 -6.76 -4.10
N LYS A 40 -2.51 -6.85 -4.13
CA LYS A 40 -1.82 -8.05 -4.60
C LYS A 40 -1.36 -8.92 -3.45
N THR A 41 -0.71 -8.34 -2.44
CA THR A 41 -0.24 -9.09 -1.29
C THR A 41 0.05 -8.16 -0.12
N LEU A 42 0.07 -8.74 1.07
CA LEU A 42 0.43 -8.05 2.30
C LEU A 42 1.33 -8.95 3.13
N TYR A 43 2.36 -8.36 3.71
CA TYR A 43 3.18 -9.02 4.72
C TYR A 43 3.18 -8.18 5.99
N MET A 44 3.03 -8.83 7.14
CA MET A 44 3.41 -8.21 8.41
C MET A 44 4.90 -8.46 8.61
N THR A 45 5.62 -7.43 9.01
CA THR A 45 7.07 -7.52 9.21
C THR A 45 7.46 -7.10 10.61
N MET A 46 8.68 -7.41 10.98
CA MET A 46 9.29 -6.95 12.23
C MET A 46 10.51 -6.10 11.86
N GLY A 47 10.66 -4.96 12.54
CA GLY A 47 11.76 -4.03 12.24
C GLY A 47 11.21 -2.62 12.00
N ASP A 48 11.76 -1.92 11.02
CA ASP A 48 11.43 -0.52 10.77
C ASP A 48 9.99 -0.31 10.30
N TYR A 49 9.39 -1.32 9.69
CA TYR A 49 8.02 -1.26 9.22
C TYR A 49 7.22 -2.43 9.76
N ASP A 50 5.93 -2.19 10.00
CA ASP A 50 5.02 -3.21 10.53
C ASP A 50 4.32 -4.00 9.43
N LEU A 51 3.99 -3.32 8.32
CA LEU A 51 3.28 -3.93 7.18
C LEU A 51 3.91 -3.49 5.87
N ILE A 52 3.96 -4.41 4.92
CA ILE A 52 4.34 -4.13 3.54
C ILE A 52 3.21 -4.61 2.66
N VAL A 53 2.67 -3.69 1.85
CA VAL A 53 1.57 -4.00 0.93
C VAL A 53 2.01 -3.74 -0.49
N ILE A 54 1.74 -4.69 -1.37
CA ILE A 54 1.91 -4.50 -2.81
C ILE A 54 0.52 -4.41 -3.41
N TYR A 55 0.25 -3.34 -4.15
CA TYR A 55 -1.05 -3.11 -4.76
C TYR A 55 -0.92 -2.43 -6.11
N GLU A 56 -2.00 -2.46 -6.87
CA GLU A 56 -2.13 -1.74 -8.14
C GLU A 56 -3.23 -0.70 -8.02
N ALA A 57 -3.05 0.41 -8.72
CA ALA A 57 -4.04 1.47 -8.82
C ALA A 57 -4.04 2.03 -10.25
N PRO A 58 -5.16 2.65 -10.69
CA PRO A 58 -5.24 3.20 -12.04
C PRO A 58 -4.16 4.24 -12.36
N ASP A 59 -3.82 5.07 -11.36
CA ASP A 59 -2.81 6.13 -11.53
C ASP A 59 -2.28 6.59 -10.17
N ASP A 60 -1.30 7.49 -10.23
CA ASP A 60 -0.65 8.01 -9.02
C ASP A 60 -1.62 8.82 -8.15
N ALA A 61 -2.59 9.51 -8.75
CA ALA A 61 -3.56 10.29 -7.99
C ALA A 61 -4.43 9.38 -7.10
N VAL A 62 -4.83 8.23 -7.63
CA VAL A 62 -5.59 7.23 -6.85
C VAL A 62 -4.73 6.67 -5.72
N ALA A 63 -3.46 6.35 -5.99
CA ALA A 63 -2.54 5.89 -4.96
C ALA A 63 -2.37 6.91 -3.85
N ALA A 64 -2.24 8.20 -4.21
CA ALA A 64 -2.14 9.28 -3.24
C ALA A 64 -3.42 9.40 -2.41
N ARG A 65 -4.59 9.35 -3.03
CA ARG A 65 -5.87 9.40 -2.33
C ARG A 65 -6.02 8.25 -1.34
N PHE A 66 -5.64 7.06 -1.77
CA PHE A 66 -5.69 5.88 -0.90
C PHE A 66 -4.80 6.06 0.34
N SER A 67 -3.57 6.53 0.14
CA SER A 67 -2.64 6.78 1.24
C SER A 67 -3.18 7.83 2.21
N LEU A 68 -3.75 8.92 1.69
CA LEU A 68 -4.33 9.97 2.53
C LEU A 68 -5.55 9.48 3.29
N LEU A 69 -6.38 8.66 2.66
CA LEU A 69 -7.53 8.06 3.33
C LEU A 69 -7.10 7.21 4.52
N LEU A 70 -6.09 6.37 4.34
CA LEU A 70 -5.56 5.56 5.43
C LEU A 70 -4.98 6.42 6.54
N GLY A 71 -4.26 7.48 6.19
CA GLY A 71 -3.72 8.42 7.17
C GLY A 71 -4.80 9.12 7.98
N GLN A 72 -5.91 9.51 7.32
CA GLN A 72 -7.06 10.12 7.98
C GLN A 72 -7.69 9.21 9.03
N MET A 73 -7.70 7.91 8.78
CA MET A 73 -8.29 6.94 9.71
C MET A 73 -7.48 6.81 11.00
N GLY A 74 -6.23 7.22 10.98
CA GLY A 74 -5.41 7.40 12.19
C GLY A 74 -4.73 6.16 12.73
N SER A 75 -4.96 4.98 12.18
CA SER A 75 -4.41 3.73 12.71
C SER A 75 -3.03 3.39 12.14
N VAL A 76 -2.69 3.96 10.98
CA VAL A 76 -1.41 3.72 10.30
C VAL A 76 -0.82 5.01 9.75
N ARG A 77 0.51 5.02 9.62
CA ARG A 77 1.25 5.97 8.81
C ARG A 77 1.90 5.18 7.68
N THR A 78 1.86 5.74 6.48
CA THR A 78 2.31 5.02 5.29
C THR A 78 3.35 5.80 4.52
N ARG A 79 4.19 5.06 3.80
CA ARG A 79 5.09 5.57 2.77
C ARG A 79 4.85 4.73 1.53
N THR A 80 4.54 5.38 0.42
CA THR A 80 4.22 4.68 -0.82
C THR A 80 5.32 4.91 -1.84
N LEU A 81 5.82 3.81 -2.39
CA LEU A 81 6.82 3.81 -3.44
C LEU A 81 6.15 3.39 -4.74
N LYS A 82 6.37 4.15 -5.81
CA LYS A 82 5.97 3.69 -7.13
C LYS A 82 6.90 2.56 -7.53
N ALA A 83 6.35 1.43 -7.94
CA ALA A 83 7.11 0.22 -8.21
C ALA A 83 6.97 -0.20 -9.67
N PHE A 84 8.03 -0.81 -10.19
CA PHE A 84 8.03 -1.38 -11.52
C PHE A 84 8.15 -2.90 -11.37
N PRO A 85 7.15 -3.68 -11.81
CA PRO A 85 7.28 -5.14 -11.85
C PRO A 85 8.48 -5.55 -12.70
N GLU A 86 8.97 -6.75 -12.48
CA GLU A 86 10.20 -7.21 -13.14
C GLU A 86 10.17 -7.01 -14.66
N ALA A 87 9.07 -7.33 -15.31
CA ALA A 87 8.96 -7.18 -16.77
C ALA A 87 9.16 -5.71 -17.20
N ALA A 88 8.53 -4.78 -16.49
CA ALA A 88 8.69 -3.36 -16.77
C ALA A 88 10.12 -2.87 -16.48
N TYR A 89 10.70 -3.35 -15.37
CA TYR A 89 12.09 -3.06 -15.05
C TYR A 89 13.00 -3.51 -16.18
N ARG A 90 12.82 -4.72 -16.70
CA ARG A 90 13.66 -5.24 -17.80
C ARG A 90 13.52 -4.40 -19.06
N GLU A 91 12.30 -3.97 -19.39
CA GLU A 91 12.06 -3.08 -20.54
C GLU A 91 12.76 -1.73 -20.39
N ILE A 92 12.70 -1.14 -19.18
CA ILE A 92 13.37 0.12 -18.91
C ILE A 92 14.87 0.00 -19.11
N ILE A 93 15.48 -1.06 -18.56
CA ILE A 93 16.91 -1.27 -18.70
C ILE A 93 17.27 -1.53 -20.17
N HIS A 94 16.48 -2.34 -20.86
CA HIS A 94 16.69 -2.65 -22.27
C HIS A 94 16.64 -1.38 -23.14
N SER A 95 15.81 -0.40 -22.77
CA SER A 95 15.69 0.85 -23.53
C SER A 95 16.94 1.73 -23.46
N LEU A 96 17.86 1.43 -22.56
CA LEU A 96 19.13 2.17 -22.46
C LEU A 96 20.14 1.79 -23.55
N GLY A 97 19.84 0.77 -24.32
CA GLY A 97 20.68 0.36 -25.44
C GLY A 97 21.61 -0.81 -25.18
#